data_ed666eaf388e49e11e98624f78af10c8
#
_entry.id   ed666eaf388e49e11e98624f78af10c8
#
_cell.length_a   1.000
_cell.length_b   1.000
_cell.length_c   1.000
_cell.angle_alpha   90.00
_cell.angle_beta   90.00
_cell.angle_gamma   90.00
#
_symmetry.space_group_name_H-M   'P 1'
#
loop_
_entity.id
_entity.type
_entity.pdbx_description
1 polymer ?
#
loop_
_entity_poly.entity_id
_entity_poly.type
_entity_poly.pdbx_seq_one_letter_code
_entity_poly.pdbx_strand_id
1 'polypeptide(L)'
;MIAPDTVRLALPRLPPYLLVTMTPENILPTYERQAKGFDRNRSKALFERVWLDRLLAHAPQSTGKRRVLDLGCGAGRPIAQYLVDRRVEVTGVDGAAAMVALFQENLPNVRVFHEDMRGLDLQETFDAVIAWDSFFHLSKDDQRAMFKTFAHHLAPRGVLLFTSGPEDSEVIGNVEGEEVYHASLGPDEYRALMAEQGLEVLRYVPEDPECDFHTVWMARLAG
;
A
#
# COMPACT_ATOMS: atom_id res chain seq x y z
N MET A 1 30.96 31.83 58.87
CA MET A 1 29.84 31.08 58.13
C MET A 1 30.05 31.27 56.64
N ILE A 2 30.65 30.26 56.00
CA ILE A 2 30.98 30.28 54.58
C ILE A 2 29.94 29.39 53.93
N ALA A 3 29.20 29.97 53.00
CA ALA A 3 28.18 29.21 52.19
C ALA A 3 28.86 28.24 51.18
N PRO A 4 28.33 27.04 50.95
CA PRO A 4 28.95 26.13 50.03
C PRO A 4 28.59 26.52 48.57
N ASP A 5 29.64 26.60 47.74
CA ASP A 5 29.57 26.75 46.30
C ASP A 5 28.79 25.59 45.66
N THR A 6 27.69 25.91 45.03
CA THR A 6 26.92 24.96 44.28
C THR A 6 27.55 24.82 42.90
N VAL A 7 28.35 23.76 42.69
CA VAL A 7 28.88 23.38 41.39
C VAL A 7 27.68 22.91 40.51
N ARG A 8 27.25 23.75 39.61
CA ARG A 8 26.33 23.33 38.52
C ARG A 8 27.12 22.46 37.56
N LEU A 9 26.92 21.15 37.63
CA LEU A 9 27.29 20.21 36.55
C LEU A 9 26.51 20.59 35.31
N ALA A 10 27.20 21.19 34.35
CA ALA A 10 26.65 21.34 32.97
C ALA A 10 26.58 19.95 32.37
N LEU A 11 25.35 19.46 32.18
CA LEU A 11 25.10 18.27 31.37
C LEU A 11 25.69 18.51 29.96
N PRO A 12 26.43 17.54 29.38
CA PRO A 12 26.93 17.68 28.04
C PRO A 12 25.71 17.88 27.07
N ARG A 13 25.74 18.96 26.31
CA ARG A 13 24.82 19.12 25.19
C ARG A 13 25.09 17.94 24.26
N LEU A 14 24.15 17.01 24.21
CA LEU A 14 24.12 16.00 23.16
C LEU A 14 24.18 16.74 21.82
N PRO A 15 25.00 16.28 20.84
CA PRO A 15 25.01 16.85 19.53
C PRO A 15 23.55 16.77 18.99
N PRO A 16 23.13 17.70 18.12
CA PRO A 16 21.85 17.57 17.45
C PRO A 16 21.94 16.30 16.60
N TYR A 17 21.50 15.17 17.17
CA TYR A 17 21.21 14.02 16.34
C TYR A 17 20.24 14.52 15.30
N LEU A 18 20.62 14.40 14.02
CA LEU A 18 19.68 14.48 12.94
C LEU A 18 18.46 13.65 13.40
N LEU A 19 17.38 14.34 13.73
CA LEU A 19 16.07 13.74 13.65
C LEU A 19 15.94 13.36 12.18
N VAL A 20 16.27 12.11 11.85
CA VAL A 20 15.86 11.52 10.59
C VAL A 20 14.35 11.42 10.73
N THR A 21 13.67 12.50 10.34
CA THR A 21 12.22 12.46 10.20
C THR A 21 11.96 11.43 9.13
N MET A 22 11.28 10.34 9.47
CA MET A 22 10.86 9.34 8.50
C MET A 22 10.01 10.03 7.46
N THR A 23 10.44 9.91 6.21
CA THR A 23 9.80 10.52 5.05
C THR A 23 9.41 9.42 4.05
N PRO A 24 8.54 9.70 3.08
CA PRO A 24 8.17 8.72 2.05
C PRO A 24 9.37 8.09 1.32
N GLU A 25 10.48 8.83 1.18
CA GLU A 25 11.68 8.37 0.48
C GLU A 25 12.41 7.24 1.24
N ASN A 26 12.16 7.10 2.54
CA ASN A 26 12.76 6.03 3.35
C ASN A 26 12.01 4.70 3.23
N ILE A 27 10.80 4.67 2.67
CA ILE A 27 9.94 3.49 2.62
C ILE A 27 10.59 2.35 1.82
N LEU A 28 10.96 2.60 0.57
CA LEU A 28 11.57 1.57 -0.27
C LEU A 28 12.89 1.03 0.31
N PRO A 29 13.84 1.88 0.79
CA PRO A 29 15.03 1.41 1.50
C PRO A 29 14.72 0.55 2.74
N THR A 30 13.67 0.86 3.50
CA THR A 30 13.28 0.07 4.67
C THR A 30 12.76 -1.30 4.25
N TYR A 31 11.84 -1.38 3.29
CA TYR A 31 11.33 -2.66 2.79
C TYR A 31 12.41 -3.48 2.07
N GLU A 32 13.39 -2.84 1.41
CA GLU A 32 14.56 -3.52 0.85
C GLU A 32 15.37 -4.26 1.94
N ARG A 33 15.60 -3.63 3.08
CA ARG A 33 16.34 -4.25 4.20
C ARG A 33 15.52 -5.29 4.96
N GLN A 34 14.22 -5.03 5.15
CA GLN A 34 13.34 -5.80 6.03
C GLN A 34 12.51 -6.88 5.31
N ALA A 35 12.66 -7.02 3.99
CA ALA A 35 11.82 -7.91 3.17
C ALA A 35 11.66 -9.33 3.75
N LYS A 36 12.76 -9.97 4.16
CA LYS A 36 12.72 -11.33 4.71
C LYS A 36 12.04 -11.41 6.08
N GLY A 37 12.26 -10.41 6.94
CA GLY A 37 11.60 -10.29 8.23
C GLY A 37 10.11 -10.10 8.05
N PHE A 38 9.75 -9.14 7.22
CA PHE A 38 8.36 -8.82 6.89
C PHE A 38 7.62 -10.03 6.29
N ASP A 39 8.18 -10.70 5.26
CA ASP A 39 7.52 -11.89 4.69
C ASP A 39 7.34 -13.00 5.72
N ARG A 40 8.34 -13.26 6.58
CA ARG A 40 8.22 -14.28 7.62
C ARG A 40 7.14 -13.95 8.65
N ASN A 41 7.07 -12.69 9.09
CA ASN A 41 6.26 -12.26 10.24
C ASN A 41 4.87 -11.76 9.85
N ARG A 42 4.66 -11.30 8.59
CA ARG A 42 3.34 -10.90 8.10
C ARG A 42 2.32 -12.03 8.32
N SER A 43 1.16 -11.69 8.88
CA SER A 43 0.05 -12.62 9.04
C SER A 43 -0.32 -13.27 7.71
N LYS A 44 -0.52 -14.58 7.71
CA LYS A 44 -1.06 -15.34 6.57
C LYS A 44 -2.54 -15.69 6.76
N ALA A 45 -3.21 -15.10 7.78
CA ALA A 45 -4.61 -15.38 8.10
C ALA A 45 -5.60 -14.89 7.03
N LEU A 46 -5.15 -14.08 6.07
CA LEU A 46 -5.94 -13.55 4.96
C LEU A 46 -7.25 -12.88 5.44
N PHE A 47 -7.15 -11.96 6.40
CA PHE A 47 -8.30 -11.17 6.86
C PHE A 47 -8.88 -10.29 5.73
N GLU A 48 -8.11 -10.03 4.68
CA GLU A 48 -8.52 -9.33 3.45
C GLU A 48 -9.50 -10.13 2.58
N ARG A 49 -9.71 -11.41 2.87
CA ARG A 49 -10.46 -12.35 2.02
C ARG A 49 -11.84 -11.82 1.60
N VAL A 50 -12.58 -11.28 2.54
CA VAL A 50 -13.94 -10.77 2.24
C VAL A 50 -13.91 -9.67 1.19
N TRP A 51 -12.90 -8.81 1.25
CA TRP A 51 -12.70 -7.74 0.28
C TRP A 51 -12.21 -8.24 -1.08
N LEU A 52 -11.31 -9.23 -1.09
CA LEU A 52 -10.86 -9.87 -2.33
C LEU A 52 -11.99 -10.63 -3.02
N ASP A 53 -12.85 -11.32 -2.27
CA ASP A 53 -14.04 -11.98 -2.83
C ASP A 53 -15.04 -10.97 -3.41
N ARG A 54 -15.25 -9.82 -2.74
CA ARG A 54 -16.05 -8.70 -3.25
C ARG A 54 -15.43 -8.10 -4.52
N LEU A 55 -14.12 -7.85 -4.52
CA LEU A 55 -13.40 -7.39 -5.70
C LEU A 55 -13.69 -8.30 -6.90
N LEU A 56 -13.49 -9.59 -6.74
CA LEU A 56 -13.72 -10.58 -7.80
C LEU A 56 -15.20 -10.66 -8.24
N ALA A 57 -16.14 -10.41 -7.33
CA ALA A 57 -17.57 -10.39 -7.68
C ALA A 57 -17.95 -9.16 -8.51
N HIS A 58 -17.27 -8.03 -8.34
CA HIS A 58 -17.57 -6.77 -9.02
C HIS A 58 -16.70 -6.52 -10.25
N ALA A 59 -15.48 -7.03 -10.28
CA ALA A 59 -14.56 -6.86 -11.40
C ALA A 59 -15.08 -7.57 -12.66
N PRO A 60 -15.00 -6.94 -13.84
CA PRO A 60 -15.35 -7.58 -15.10
C PRO A 60 -14.42 -8.76 -15.37
N GLN A 61 -14.68 -9.45 -16.45
CA GLN A 61 -13.76 -10.43 -17.02
C GLN A 61 -13.63 -10.10 -18.52
N SER A 62 -12.77 -9.13 -18.79
CA SER A 62 -12.63 -8.53 -20.13
C SER A 62 -11.97 -9.48 -21.13
N THR A 63 -11.19 -10.43 -20.65
CA THR A 63 -10.53 -11.49 -21.42
C THR A 63 -10.75 -12.85 -20.74
N GLY A 64 -10.26 -13.94 -21.29
CA GLY A 64 -10.52 -15.29 -20.81
C GLY A 64 -10.32 -15.55 -19.30
N LYS A 65 -9.37 -14.86 -18.66
CA LYS A 65 -9.17 -14.85 -17.20
C LYS A 65 -9.26 -13.42 -16.68
N ARG A 66 -9.73 -13.25 -15.42
CA ARG A 66 -9.60 -11.94 -14.77
C ARG A 66 -8.14 -11.58 -14.60
N ARG A 67 -7.85 -10.34 -14.90
CA ARG A 67 -6.51 -9.76 -14.79
C ARG A 67 -6.49 -8.75 -13.62
N VAL A 68 -5.61 -8.95 -12.67
CA VAL A 68 -5.48 -8.09 -11.49
C VAL A 68 -4.06 -7.56 -11.39
N LEU A 69 -3.94 -6.24 -11.24
CA LEU A 69 -2.71 -5.55 -10.91
C LEU A 69 -2.63 -5.34 -9.40
N ASP A 70 -1.55 -5.80 -8.78
CA ASP A 70 -1.28 -5.68 -7.34
C ASP A 70 -0.10 -4.72 -7.13
N LEU A 71 -0.38 -3.51 -6.65
CA LEU A 71 0.58 -2.41 -6.46
C LEU A 71 1.10 -2.38 -5.01
N GLY A 72 2.40 -2.52 -4.86
CA GLY A 72 3.03 -2.80 -3.58
C GLY A 72 2.76 -4.25 -3.15
N CYS A 73 2.94 -5.18 -4.10
CA CYS A 73 2.56 -6.59 -3.92
C CYS A 73 3.42 -7.35 -2.89
N GLY A 74 4.50 -6.73 -2.38
CA GLY A 74 5.40 -7.34 -1.43
C GLY A 74 5.92 -8.71 -1.90
N ALA A 75 5.94 -9.69 -1.00
CA ALA A 75 6.36 -11.07 -1.30
C ALA A 75 5.26 -11.94 -1.95
N GLY A 76 4.12 -11.35 -2.36
CA GLY A 76 3.02 -12.04 -3.04
C GLY A 76 2.10 -12.86 -2.13
N ARG A 77 2.32 -12.84 -0.81
CA ARG A 77 1.51 -13.58 0.17
C ARG A 77 0.97 -12.65 1.24
N PRO A 78 -0.31 -12.83 1.64
CA PRO A 78 -1.28 -13.85 1.20
C PRO A 78 -2.09 -13.48 -0.04
N ILE A 79 -2.13 -12.20 -0.47
CA ILE A 79 -3.08 -11.65 -1.45
C ILE A 79 -2.89 -12.25 -2.85
N ALA A 80 -1.71 -12.07 -3.47
CA ALA A 80 -1.47 -12.58 -4.82
C ALA A 80 -1.62 -14.10 -4.88
N GLN A 81 -1.12 -14.85 -3.88
CA GLN A 81 -1.32 -16.30 -3.79
C GLN A 81 -2.81 -16.68 -3.79
N TYR A 82 -3.64 -15.98 -3.00
CA TYR A 82 -5.07 -16.22 -2.94
C TYR A 82 -5.78 -16.02 -4.29
N LEU A 83 -5.39 -14.99 -5.03
CA LEU A 83 -5.93 -14.69 -6.35
C LEU A 83 -5.51 -15.75 -7.38
N VAL A 84 -4.25 -16.16 -7.36
CA VAL A 84 -3.70 -17.22 -8.22
C VAL A 84 -4.44 -18.54 -7.99
N ASP A 85 -4.69 -18.92 -6.75
CA ASP A 85 -5.45 -20.13 -6.39
C ASP A 85 -6.88 -20.11 -6.94
N ARG A 86 -7.40 -18.91 -7.24
CA ARG A 86 -8.71 -18.69 -7.89
C ARG A 86 -8.63 -18.53 -9.41
N ARG A 87 -7.48 -18.86 -9.99
CA ARG A 87 -7.22 -18.79 -11.44
C ARG A 87 -7.29 -17.36 -12.00
N VAL A 88 -7.02 -16.37 -11.16
CA VAL A 88 -6.83 -14.98 -11.58
C VAL A 88 -5.43 -14.82 -12.16
N GLU A 89 -5.31 -14.07 -13.24
CA GLU A 89 -4.02 -13.65 -13.80
C GLU A 89 -3.54 -12.41 -13.04
N VAL A 90 -2.58 -12.60 -12.16
CA VAL A 90 -2.02 -11.53 -11.33
C VAL A 90 -0.76 -10.96 -11.98
N THR A 91 -0.62 -9.66 -11.93
CA THR A 91 0.62 -8.92 -12.18
C THR A 91 0.96 -8.15 -10.92
N GLY A 92 2.12 -8.43 -10.33
CA GLY A 92 2.63 -7.69 -9.17
C GLY A 92 3.52 -6.53 -9.60
N VAL A 93 3.54 -5.47 -8.79
CA VAL A 93 4.52 -4.37 -8.87
C VAL A 93 4.98 -4.04 -7.46
N ASP A 94 6.28 -3.96 -7.24
CA ASP A 94 6.84 -3.51 -5.97
C ASP A 94 8.12 -2.69 -6.21
N GLY A 95 8.30 -1.64 -5.42
CA GLY A 95 9.45 -0.76 -5.52
C GLY A 95 10.71 -1.27 -4.81
N ALA A 96 10.62 -2.33 -4.00
CA ALA A 96 11.75 -2.95 -3.32
C ALA A 96 12.19 -4.23 -4.06
N ALA A 97 13.43 -4.26 -4.57
CA ALA A 97 13.96 -5.40 -5.31
C ALA A 97 13.96 -6.70 -4.47
N ALA A 98 14.21 -6.59 -3.16
CA ALA A 98 14.17 -7.72 -2.25
C ALA A 98 12.76 -8.32 -2.11
N MET A 99 11.69 -7.48 -2.15
CA MET A 99 10.31 -7.96 -2.17
C MET A 99 9.99 -8.67 -3.48
N VAL A 100 10.40 -8.10 -4.62
CA VAL A 100 10.22 -8.73 -5.94
C VAL A 100 10.90 -10.10 -6.01
N ALA A 101 12.12 -10.22 -5.47
CA ALA A 101 12.82 -11.50 -5.41
C ALA A 101 12.05 -12.55 -4.59
N LEU A 102 11.53 -12.18 -3.41
CA LEU A 102 10.69 -13.05 -2.60
C LEU A 102 9.37 -13.40 -3.31
N PHE A 103 8.77 -12.46 -4.01
CA PHE A 103 7.58 -12.72 -4.81
C PHE A 103 7.85 -13.79 -5.88
N GLN A 104 8.97 -13.68 -6.60
CA GLN A 104 9.37 -14.66 -7.62
C GLN A 104 9.67 -16.04 -7.02
N GLU A 105 10.28 -16.10 -5.84
CA GLU A 105 10.49 -17.36 -5.10
C GLU A 105 9.16 -17.99 -4.69
N ASN A 106 8.22 -17.20 -4.19
CA ASN A 106 6.92 -17.68 -3.70
C ASN A 106 5.95 -18.05 -4.83
N LEU A 107 5.99 -17.31 -5.95
CA LEU A 107 5.06 -17.40 -7.08
C LEU A 107 5.80 -17.38 -8.42
N PRO A 108 6.62 -18.41 -8.74
CA PRO A 108 7.57 -18.38 -9.87
C PRO A 108 6.92 -18.26 -11.25
N ASN A 109 5.62 -18.53 -11.36
CA ASN A 109 4.88 -18.44 -12.63
C ASN A 109 4.00 -17.18 -12.73
N VAL A 110 4.13 -16.26 -11.79
CA VAL A 110 3.35 -15.01 -11.75
C VAL A 110 4.25 -13.85 -12.17
N ARG A 111 3.75 -12.99 -13.03
CA ARG A 111 4.47 -11.81 -13.50
C ARG A 111 4.60 -10.79 -12.38
N VAL A 112 5.81 -10.29 -12.16
CA VAL A 112 6.10 -9.23 -11.21
C VAL A 112 7.16 -8.27 -11.79
N PHE A 113 6.99 -6.97 -11.51
CA PHE A 113 7.90 -5.92 -11.93
C PHE A 113 8.53 -5.24 -10.71
N HIS A 114 9.83 -4.96 -10.81
CA HIS A 114 10.51 -4.07 -9.89
C HIS A 114 10.38 -2.64 -10.42
N GLU A 115 9.32 -1.96 -10.02
CA GLU A 115 8.98 -0.61 -10.46
C GLU A 115 8.33 0.18 -9.33
N ASP A 116 8.50 1.50 -9.35
CA ASP A 116 7.77 2.40 -8.46
C ASP A 116 6.33 2.56 -8.98
N MET A 117 5.35 2.45 -8.10
CA MET A 117 3.94 2.64 -8.50
C MET A 117 3.64 4.08 -8.92
N ARG A 118 4.46 5.05 -8.51
CA ARG A 118 4.34 6.46 -8.90
C ARG A 118 4.69 6.62 -10.38
N GLY A 119 3.74 7.14 -11.16
CA GLY A 119 3.94 7.33 -12.60
C GLY A 119 4.08 6.03 -13.40
N LEU A 120 3.71 4.89 -12.83
CA LEU A 120 3.72 3.60 -13.51
C LEU A 120 2.88 3.65 -14.78
N ASP A 121 3.41 3.08 -15.87
CA ASP A 121 2.69 2.86 -17.13
C ASP A 121 3.10 1.51 -17.75
N LEU A 122 2.27 0.49 -17.51
CA LEU A 122 2.45 -0.84 -18.09
C LEU A 122 1.89 -0.95 -19.53
N GLN A 123 1.25 0.10 -20.05
CA GLN A 123 0.59 0.13 -21.37
C GLN A 123 -0.44 -1.00 -21.54
N GLU A 124 -1.05 -1.41 -20.46
CA GLU A 124 -2.10 -2.45 -20.44
C GLU A 124 -3.11 -2.16 -19.32
N THR A 125 -4.31 -2.71 -19.47
CA THR A 125 -5.39 -2.54 -18.51
C THR A 125 -5.76 -3.84 -17.83
N PHE A 126 -6.34 -3.73 -16.63
CA PHE A 126 -6.69 -4.83 -15.74
C PHE A 126 -8.16 -4.75 -15.33
N ASP A 127 -8.76 -5.88 -15.06
CA ASP A 127 -10.14 -5.97 -14.55
C ASP A 127 -10.26 -5.45 -13.11
N ALA A 128 -9.13 -5.47 -12.38
CA ALA A 128 -9.01 -4.82 -11.08
C ALA A 128 -7.58 -4.35 -10.78
N VAL A 129 -7.49 -3.31 -9.95
CA VAL A 129 -6.24 -2.79 -9.36
C VAL A 129 -6.37 -2.87 -7.85
N ILE A 130 -5.37 -3.41 -7.18
CA ILE A 130 -5.26 -3.49 -5.72
C ILE A 130 -4.05 -2.65 -5.28
N ALA A 131 -4.21 -1.88 -4.20
CA ALA A 131 -3.13 -1.22 -3.48
C ALA A 131 -3.38 -1.41 -1.96
N TRP A 132 -3.06 -2.61 -1.48
CA TRP A 132 -3.31 -3.04 -0.10
C TRP A 132 -2.07 -2.87 0.75
N ASP A 133 -2.18 -2.17 1.88
CA ASP A 133 -1.07 -1.87 2.80
C ASP A 133 0.18 -1.30 2.12
N SER A 134 0.00 -0.51 1.08
CA SER A 134 1.09 0.03 0.26
C SER A 134 0.92 1.51 -0.08
N PHE A 135 -0.26 1.91 -0.56
CA PHE A 135 -0.57 3.24 -1.05
C PHE A 135 -0.38 4.34 0.01
N PHE A 136 -0.71 4.06 1.26
CA PHE A 136 -0.57 5.02 2.36
C PHE A 136 0.89 5.29 2.78
N HIS A 137 1.87 4.61 2.20
CA HIS A 137 3.29 4.94 2.35
C HIS A 137 3.74 6.10 1.47
N LEU A 138 2.94 6.49 0.49
CA LEU A 138 3.22 7.62 -0.37
C LEU A 138 2.93 8.95 0.34
N SER A 139 3.62 10.01 -0.08
CA SER A 139 3.27 11.38 0.31
C SER A 139 1.82 11.69 -0.10
N LYS A 140 1.19 12.66 0.56
CA LYS A 140 -0.17 13.10 0.18
C LYS A 140 -0.25 13.55 -1.28
N ASP A 141 0.80 14.22 -1.78
CA ASP A 141 0.84 14.67 -3.18
C ASP A 141 0.98 13.49 -4.15
N ASP A 142 1.82 12.51 -3.83
CA ASP A 142 1.92 11.28 -4.61
C ASP A 142 0.60 10.50 -4.59
N GLN A 143 -0.09 10.43 -3.45
CA GLN A 143 -1.40 9.80 -3.36
C GLN A 143 -2.43 10.47 -4.28
N ARG A 144 -2.44 11.81 -4.35
CA ARG A 144 -3.30 12.56 -5.29
C ARG A 144 -3.01 12.17 -6.74
N ALA A 145 -1.73 12.10 -7.12
CA ALA A 145 -1.30 11.73 -8.46
C ALA A 145 -1.66 10.28 -8.83
N MET A 146 -1.67 9.37 -7.85
CA MET A 146 -1.93 7.95 -8.07
C MET A 146 -3.32 7.65 -8.62
N PHE A 147 -4.34 8.48 -8.36
CA PHE A 147 -5.68 8.22 -8.88
C PHE A 147 -5.74 8.21 -10.40
N LYS A 148 -4.89 9.03 -11.05
CA LYS A 148 -4.69 8.97 -12.50
C LYS A 148 -4.05 7.64 -12.93
N THR A 149 -3.04 7.18 -12.20
CA THR A 149 -2.36 5.90 -12.45
C THR A 149 -3.33 4.72 -12.26
N PHE A 150 -4.15 4.72 -11.22
CA PHE A 150 -5.18 3.71 -11.00
C PHE A 150 -6.18 3.65 -12.16
N ALA A 151 -6.76 4.80 -12.53
CA ALA A 151 -7.73 4.86 -13.62
C ALA A 151 -7.13 4.44 -14.97
N HIS A 152 -5.87 4.81 -15.25
CA HIS A 152 -5.15 4.45 -16.47
C HIS A 152 -4.98 2.92 -16.63
N HIS A 153 -4.78 2.20 -15.53
CA HIS A 153 -4.60 0.76 -15.53
C HIS A 153 -5.91 -0.03 -15.39
N LEU A 154 -7.06 0.62 -15.24
CA LEU A 154 -8.34 -0.08 -15.19
C LEU A 154 -8.98 -0.23 -16.56
N ALA A 155 -9.44 -1.43 -16.85
CA ALA A 155 -10.34 -1.68 -17.99
C ALA A 155 -11.70 -0.98 -17.73
N PRO A 156 -12.52 -0.72 -18.78
CA PRO A 156 -13.89 -0.24 -18.57
C PRO A 156 -14.64 -1.09 -17.55
N ARG A 157 -15.27 -0.45 -16.56
CA ARG A 157 -15.92 -1.09 -15.41
C ARG A 157 -14.97 -1.84 -14.46
N GLY A 158 -13.67 -1.70 -14.62
CA GLY A 158 -12.65 -2.27 -13.72
C GLY A 158 -12.78 -1.72 -12.29
N VAL A 159 -12.32 -2.49 -11.31
CA VAL A 159 -12.50 -2.20 -9.88
C VAL A 159 -11.18 -1.88 -9.21
N LEU A 160 -11.16 -0.76 -8.49
CA LEU A 160 -10.07 -0.35 -7.59
C LEU A 160 -10.37 -0.81 -6.17
N LEU A 161 -9.39 -1.40 -5.50
CA LEU A 161 -9.42 -1.73 -4.08
C LEU A 161 -8.16 -1.18 -3.42
N PHE A 162 -8.30 -0.33 -2.41
CA PHE A 162 -7.14 0.18 -1.66
C PHE A 162 -7.44 0.40 -0.19
N THR A 163 -6.37 0.45 0.62
CA THR A 163 -6.43 0.79 2.04
C THR A 163 -5.85 2.17 2.32
N SER A 164 -6.37 2.84 3.34
CA SER A 164 -5.89 4.12 3.86
C SER A 164 -6.05 4.21 5.37
N GLY A 165 -5.63 5.31 5.99
CA GLY A 165 -6.12 5.70 7.31
C GLY A 165 -7.56 6.20 7.25
N PRO A 166 -8.24 6.30 8.41
CA PRO A 166 -9.64 6.72 8.49
C PRO A 166 -9.85 8.22 8.29
N GLU A 167 -8.79 9.02 8.43
CA GLU A 167 -8.85 10.49 8.40
C GLU A 167 -7.60 11.09 7.73
N ASP A 168 -7.63 12.39 7.47
CA ASP A 168 -6.46 13.15 7.01
C ASP A 168 -5.39 13.16 8.11
N SER A 169 -4.27 12.47 7.85
CA SER A 169 -3.22 12.28 8.84
C SER A 169 -1.86 12.01 8.20
N GLU A 170 -0.83 12.21 9.02
CA GLU A 170 0.51 11.67 8.80
C GLU A 170 0.97 11.05 10.13
N VAL A 171 1.34 9.79 10.10
CA VAL A 171 1.75 9.05 11.29
C VAL A 171 2.99 8.21 11.01
N ILE A 172 3.73 7.90 12.06
CA ILE A 172 4.87 6.98 11.97
C ILE A 172 4.44 5.62 12.49
N GLY A 173 4.51 4.63 11.61
CA GLY A 173 4.30 3.23 11.94
C GLY A 173 5.61 2.50 12.22
N ASN A 174 5.56 1.17 12.26
CA ASN A 174 6.74 0.33 12.48
C ASN A 174 6.67 -0.93 11.63
N VAL A 175 7.79 -1.27 10.98
CA VAL A 175 8.00 -2.54 10.26
C VAL A 175 9.30 -3.16 10.73
N GLU A 176 9.22 -4.34 11.35
CA GLU A 176 10.37 -5.10 11.85
C GLU A 176 11.32 -4.28 12.76
N GLY A 177 10.76 -3.36 13.57
CA GLY A 177 11.52 -2.51 14.46
C GLY A 177 12.02 -1.20 13.84
N GLU A 178 11.83 -0.98 12.54
CA GLU A 178 12.13 0.29 11.88
C GLU A 178 10.87 1.15 11.73
N GLU A 179 11.03 2.44 11.94
CA GLU A 179 9.97 3.42 11.68
C GLU A 179 9.61 3.46 10.19
N VAL A 180 8.34 3.64 9.87
CA VAL A 180 7.84 3.83 8.51
C VAL A 180 6.82 4.96 8.46
N TYR A 181 6.91 5.76 7.40
CA TYR A 181 5.98 6.85 7.14
C TYR A 181 4.65 6.32 6.62
N HIS A 182 3.55 6.84 7.17
CA HIS A 182 2.19 6.63 6.68
C HIS A 182 1.51 7.99 6.53
N ALA A 183 0.77 8.16 5.47
CA ALA A 183 -0.12 9.30 5.28
C ALA A 183 -1.47 8.86 4.73
N SER A 184 -2.48 9.67 4.97
CA SER A 184 -3.78 9.50 4.37
C SER A 184 -4.40 10.86 4.10
N LEU A 185 -5.18 10.94 3.03
CA LEU A 185 -6.06 12.07 2.76
C LEU A 185 -7.38 11.87 3.49
N GLY A 186 -8.13 12.96 3.66
CA GLY A 186 -9.48 12.88 4.22
C GLY A 186 -10.45 12.11 3.29
N PRO A 187 -11.47 11.45 3.85
CA PRO A 187 -12.42 10.66 3.05
C PRO A 187 -13.11 11.45 1.92
N ASP A 188 -13.41 12.71 2.14
CA ASP A 188 -14.07 13.56 1.13
C ASP A 188 -13.11 13.89 -0.02
N GLU A 189 -11.82 14.07 0.27
CA GLU A 189 -10.80 14.30 -0.74
C GLU A 189 -10.58 13.03 -1.60
N TYR A 190 -10.50 11.84 -0.98
CA TYR A 190 -10.46 10.59 -1.75
C TYR A 190 -11.67 10.44 -2.68
N ARG A 191 -12.88 10.78 -2.22
CA ARG A 191 -14.10 10.74 -3.05
C ARG A 191 -14.01 11.72 -4.24
N ALA A 192 -13.53 12.93 -4.02
CA ALA A 192 -13.35 13.92 -5.07
C ALA A 192 -12.34 13.45 -6.12
N LEU A 193 -11.17 12.97 -5.70
CA LEU A 193 -10.12 12.46 -6.59
C LEU A 193 -10.60 11.25 -7.41
N MET A 194 -11.35 10.34 -6.80
CA MET A 194 -11.97 9.22 -7.52
C MET A 194 -12.98 9.72 -8.57
N ALA A 195 -13.85 10.66 -8.20
CA ALA A 195 -14.84 11.20 -9.11
C ALA A 195 -14.20 11.94 -10.30
N GLU A 196 -13.11 12.67 -10.10
CA GLU A 196 -12.34 13.34 -11.16
C GLU A 196 -11.79 12.36 -12.20
N GLN A 197 -11.51 11.12 -11.79
CA GLN A 197 -11.03 10.06 -12.68
C GLN A 197 -12.15 9.13 -13.17
N GLY A 198 -13.42 9.46 -12.93
CA GLY A 198 -14.56 8.64 -13.35
C GLY A 198 -14.72 7.34 -12.54
N LEU A 199 -14.18 7.30 -11.31
CA LEU A 199 -14.33 6.20 -10.39
C LEU A 199 -15.52 6.44 -9.45
N GLU A 200 -16.50 5.54 -9.47
CA GLU A 200 -17.65 5.52 -8.58
C GLU A 200 -17.33 4.69 -7.33
N VAL A 201 -17.48 5.25 -6.14
CA VAL A 201 -17.28 4.52 -4.89
C VAL A 201 -18.40 3.49 -4.70
N LEU A 202 -18.05 2.22 -4.75
CA LEU A 202 -18.96 1.11 -4.49
C LEU A 202 -19.10 0.83 -3.00
N ARG A 203 -18.01 0.95 -2.25
CA ARG A 203 -17.98 0.70 -0.82
C ARG A 203 -16.84 1.45 -0.15
N TYR A 204 -17.13 1.99 1.03
CA TYR A 204 -16.16 2.55 1.96
C TYR A 204 -16.49 2.07 3.36
N VAL A 205 -15.54 1.49 4.03
CA VAL A 205 -15.69 1.05 5.43
C VAL A 205 -14.46 1.51 6.18
N PRO A 206 -14.60 2.53 7.03
CA PRO A 206 -13.53 2.92 7.92
C PRO A 206 -13.37 1.88 9.03
N GLU A 207 -12.12 1.55 9.37
CA GLU A 207 -11.77 0.69 10.49
C GLU A 207 -12.63 -0.59 10.56
N ASP A 208 -12.68 -1.34 9.42
CA ASP A 208 -13.52 -2.52 9.28
C ASP A 208 -13.12 -3.61 10.30
N PRO A 209 -13.98 -3.92 11.30
CA PRO A 209 -13.65 -4.90 12.34
C PRO A 209 -13.56 -6.35 11.79
N GLU A 210 -14.13 -6.63 10.63
CA GLU A 210 -14.01 -7.93 9.95
C GLU A 210 -12.69 -8.05 9.16
N CYS A 211 -11.93 -6.94 9.04
CA CYS A 211 -10.72 -6.84 8.27
C CYS A 211 -9.58 -6.18 9.06
N ASP A 212 -9.37 -6.63 10.29
CA ASP A 212 -8.30 -6.17 11.18
C ASP A 212 -8.23 -4.63 11.29
N PHE A 213 -9.40 -3.99 11.38
CA PHE A 213 -9.57 -2.53 11.47
C PHE A 213 -8.95 -1.73 10.33
N HIS A 214 -8.77 -2.32 9.15
CA HIS A 214 -8.38 -1.57 7.96
C HIS A 214 -9.50 -0.64 7.51
N THR A 215 -9.13 0.56 7.06
CA THR A 215 -10.03 1.45 6.31
C THR A 215 -9.95 1.09 4.84
N VAL A 216 -11.02 0.58 4.28
CA VAL A 216 -11.02 -0.03 2.96
C VAL A 216 -11.94 0.71 2.00
N TRP A 217 -11.45 0.94 0.81
CA TRP A 217 -12.11 1.58 -0.31
C TRP A 217 -12.26 0.62 -1.48
N MET A 218 -13.44 0.54 -2.04
CA MET A 218 -13.69 -0.12 -3.31
C MET A 218 -14.45 0.83 -4.25
N ALA A 219 -13.92 1.04 -5.45
CA ALA A 219 -14.50 1.92 -6.45
C ALA A 219 -14.48 1.24 -7.82
N ARG A 220 -15.31 1.70 -8.76
CA ARG A 220 -15.42 1.15 -10.10
C ARG A 220 -15.26 2.25 -11.14
N LEU A 221 -14.42 2.04 -12.15
CA LEU A 221 -14.32 2.93 -13.31
C LEU A 221 -15.60 2.89 -14.12
N ALA A 222 -16.06 4.05 -14.58
CA ALA A 222 -17.16 4.14 -15.53
C ALA A 222 -16.89 3.31 -16.80
N GLY A 223 -17.92 2.82 -17.43
CA GLY A 223 -17.83 2.03 -18.66
C GLY A 223 -17.94 2.86 -19.91
#